data_1d7833a2eb008723676e21a9fc40e29e
#
_entry.id   1d7833a2eb008723676e21a9fc40e29e
#
_cell.length_a   1.000
_cell.length_b   1.000
_cell.length_c   1.000
_cell.angle_alpha   90.00
_cell.angle_beta   90.00
_cell.angle_gamma   90.00
#
_symmetry.space_group_name_H-M   'P 1'
#
loop_
_entity.id
_entity.type
_entity.pdbx_description
1 polymer ?
#
loop_
_entity_poly.entity_id
_entity_poly.type
_entity_poly.pdbx_seq_one_letter_code
_entity_poly.pdbx_strand_id
1 'polypeptide(L)'
;VAQNQEILRQKEEIEAQKEEIESQRDLAERQRDQIAGQQKQITDSIRYASRIQSAVMPRTDTLATFLTDYFIYFQPKNIVSGDFFWVTRLNDGRIAIAVADCTGHGVPGAFMSILGITLLKEIIAYQQVNTAGDLLDKLRQMVIAALNQSGQVQDSHDGMDMGLLVVDAT
;
A
#
# COMPACT_ATOMS: atom_id res chain seq x y z
N VAL A 1 -6.35 -70.23 16.08
CA VAL A 1 -5.32 -69.98 15.02
C VAL A 1 -5.79 -68.81 14.15
N ALA A 2 -6.99 -68.79 13.63
CA ALA A 2 -7.52 -67.72 12.74
C ALA A 2 -7.57 -66.34 13.42
N GLN A 3 -7.95 -66.25 14.70
CA GLN A 3 -8.05 -64.99 15.44
C GLN A 3 -6.67 -64.34 15.68
N ASN A 4 -5.64 -65.13 15.89
CA ASN A 4 -4.25 -64.61 16.06
C ASN A 4 -3.69 -64.11 14.71
N GLN A 5 -4.04 -64.68 13.59
CA GLN A 5 -3.66 -64.19 12.26
C GLN A 5 -4.35 -62.88 11.91
N GLU A 6 -5.59 -62.68 12.28
CA GLU A 6 -6.33 -61.45 12.06
C GLU A 6 -5.76 -60.29 12.94
N ILE A 7 -5.38 -60.57 14.20
CA ILE A 7 -4.74 -59.61 15.10
C ILE A 7 -3.37 -59.21 14.55
N LEU A 8 -2.59 -60.11 14.01
CA LEU A 8 -1.32 -59.78 13.38
C LEU A 8 -1.49 -58.87 12.16
N ARG A 9 -2.43 -59.17 11.30
CA ARG A 9 -2.72 -58.35 10.13
C ARG A 9 -3.17 -56.93 10.51
N GLN A 10 -4.06 -56.81 11.50
CA GLN A 10 -4.50 -55.50 12.01
C GLN A 10 -3.36 -54.71 12.62
N LYS A 11 -2.40 -55.34 13.33
CA LYS A 11 -1.22 -54.69 13.83
C LYS A 11 -0.33 -54.13 12.73
N GLU A 12 -0.10 -54.92 11.67
CA GLU A 12 0.69 -54.47 10.52
C GLU A 12 0.03 -53.29 9.78
N GLU A 13 -1.31 -53.31 9.61
CA GLU A 13 -2.04 -52.19 9.05
C GLU A 13 -1.96 -50.94 9.91
N ILE A 14 -2.08 -51.04 11.23
CA ILE A 14 -1.96 -49.90 12.17
C ILE A 14 -0.53 -49.34 12.15
N GLU A 15 0.48 -50.19 12.09
CA GLU A 15 1.86 -49.74 12.05
C GLU A 15 2.18 -48.98 10.75
N ALA A 16 1.69 -49.49 9.59
CA ALA A 16 1.81 -48.83 8.30
C ALA A 16 1.07 -47.46 8.29
N GLN A 17 -0.16 -47.43 8.82
CA GLN A 17 -0.91 -46.17 8.94
C GLN A 17 -0.21 -45.14 9.85
N LYS A 18 0.40 -45.62 10.94
CA LYS A 18 1.16 -44.76 11.86
C LYS A 18 2.37 -44.12 11.17
N GLU A 19 3.13 -44.93 10.42
CA GLU A 19 4.29 -44.44 9.66
C GLU A 19 3.87 -43.39 8.60
N GLU A 20 2.74 -43.64 7.91
CA GLU A 20 2.19 -42.72 6.94
C GLU A 20 1.77 -41.39 7.59
N ILE A 21 1.08 -41.45 8.74
CA ILE A 21 0.65 -40.25 9.49
C ILE A 21 1.87 -39.46 9.98
N GLU A 22 2.90 -40.14 10.50
CA GLU A 22 4.15 -39.49 10.94
C GLU A 22 4.83 -38.77 9.76
N SER A 23 4.94 -39.43 8.61
CA SER A 23 5.50 -38.83 7.39
C SER A 23 4.71 -37.60 6.91
N GLN A 24 3.36 -37.69 6.90
CA GLN A 24 2.50 -36.57 6.53
C GLN A 24 2.63 -35.40 7.51
N ARG A 25 2.73 -35.68 8.82
CA ARG A 25 2.93 -34.66 9.84
C ARG A 25 4.24 -33.92 9.63
N ASP A 26 5.34 -34.65 9.42
CA ASP A 26 6.66 -34.05 9.22
C ASP A 26 6.70 -33.19 7.95
N LEU A 27 6.02 -33.61 6.88
CA LEU A 27 5.87 -32.81 5.68
C LEU A 27 5.06 -31.52 5.94
N ALA A 28 3.95 -31.63 6.66
CA ALA A 28 3.13 -30.48 7.02
C ALA A 28 3.85 -29.48 7.89
N GLU A 29 4.66 -29.94 8.85
CA GLU A 29 5.52 -29.09 9.68
C GLU A 29 6.55 -28.33 8.84
N ARG A 30 7.25 -28.97 7.93
CA ARG A 30 8.20 -28.33 7.01
C ARG A 30 7.52 -27.27 6.13
N GLN A 31 6.36 -27.59 5.57
CA GLN A 31 5.58 -26.62 4.76
C GLN A 31 5.14 -25.41 5.58
N ARG A 32 4.66 -25.64 6.81
CA ARG A 32 4.28 -24.56 7.73
C ARG A 32 5.46 -23.63 8.01
N ASP A 33 6.62 -24.19 8.33
CA ASP A 33 7.81 -23.40 8.65
C ASP A 33 8.33 -22.62 7.44
N GLN A 34 8.27 -23.22 6.26
CA GLN A 34 8.57 -22.54 4.99
C GLN A 34 7.62 -21.36 4.74
N ILE A 35 6.31 -21.56 4.88
CA ILE A 35 5.29 -20.51 4.71
C ILE A 35 5.52 -19.39 5.74
N ALA A 36 5.78 -19.72 7.00
CA ALA A 36 6.05 -18.74 8.03
C ALA A 36 7.30 -17.88 7.70
N GLY A 37 8.35 -18.52 7.17
CA GLY A 37 9.55 -17.82 6.69
C GLY A 37 9.25 -16.86 5.54
N GLN A 38 8.50 -17.31 4.54
CA GLN A 38 8.10 -16.47 3.40
C GLN A 38 7.22 -15.30 3.83
N GLN A 39 6.23 -15.54 4.70
CA GLN A 39 5.35 -14.48 5.23
C GLN A 39 6.16 -13.42 5.98
N LYS A 40 7.15 -13.83 6.77
CA LYS A 40 8.03 -12.88 7.46
C LYS A 40 8.79 -12.01 6.47
N GLN A 41 9.41 -12.59 5.45
CA GLN A 41 10.15 -11.84 4.43
C GLN A 41 9.28 -10.83 3.69
N ILE A 42 8.07 -11.24 3.28
CA ILE A 42 7.09 -10.35 2.62
C ILE A 42 6.71 -9.20 3.56
N THR A 43 6.38 -9.51 4.81
CA THR A 43 5.99 -8.50 5.81
C THR A 43 7.13 -7.50 6.08
N ASP A 44 8.36 -7.97 6.18
CA ASP A 44 9.52 -7.09 6.40
C ASP A 44 9.78 -6.20 5.18
N SER A 45 9.57 -6.71 3.96
CA SER A 45 9.64 -5.91 2.72
C SER A 45 8.55 -4.82 2.68
N ILE A 46 7.31 -5.14 3.08
CA ILE A 46 6.21 -4.17 3.13
C ILE A 46 6.47 -3.12 4.22
N ARG A 47 7.03 -3.50 5.36
CA ARG A 47 7.44 -2.53 6.41
C ARG A 47 8.52 -1.57 5.92
N TYR A 48 9.44 -2.06 5.09
CA TYR A 48 10.43 -1.20 4.46
C TYR A 48 9.77 -0.21 3.48
N ALA A 49 8.85 -0.67 2.64
CA ALA A 49 8.05 0.18 1.77
C ALA A 49 7.26 1.26 2.54
N SER A 50 6.69 0.91 3.71
CA SER A 50 6.01 1.84 4.60
C SER A 50 6.92 2.97 5.09
N ARG A 51 8.20 2.67 5.38
CA ARG A 51 9.18 3.71 5.75
C ARG A 51 9.45 4.67 4.60
N ILE A 52 9.54 4.17 3.37
CA ILE A 52 9.72 5.01 2.17
C ILE A 52 8.48 5.89 1.99
N GLN A 53 7.28 5.31 2.06
CA GLN A 53 6.03 6.06 1.94
C GLN A 53 5.94 7.17 2.99
N SER A 54 6.22 6.86 4.26
CA SER A 54 6.20 7.83 5.35
C SER A 54 7.23 8.97 5.16
N ALA A 55 8.35 8.69 4.51
CA ALA A 55 9.37 9.71 4.22
C ALA A 55 8.94 10.70 3.11
N VAL A 56 8.01 10.29 2.24
CA VAL A 56 7.49 11.15 1.16
C VAL A 56 6.32 12.01 1.62
N MET A 57 5.56 11.52 2.61
CA MET A 57 4.42 12.22 3.20
C MET A 57 4.86 13.47 3.96
N PRO A 58 3.98 14.50 4.07
CA PRO A 58 4.24 15.66 4.90
C PRO A 58 4.46 15.27 6.37
N ARG A 59 5.45 15.86 6.98
CA ARG A 59 5.69 15.68 8.41
C ARG A 59 4.77 16.59 9.23
N THR A 60 4.34 16.13 10.40
CA THR A 60 3.44 16.90 11.27
C THR A 60 4.06 18.20 11.75
N ASP A 61 5.38 18.25 11.97
CA ASP A 61 6.11 19.47 12.30
C ASP A 61 6.09 20.49 11.16
N THR A 62 6.13 20.05 9.92
CA THR A 62 5.98 20.93 8.74
C THR A 62 4.55 21.48 8.63
N LEU A 63 3.53 20.68 8.96
CA LEU A 63 2.13 21.15 8.96
C LEU A 63 1.90 22.32 9.93
N ALA A 64 2.51 22.27 11.11
CA ALA A 64 2.43 23.33 12.10
C ALA A 64 3.01 24.68 11.60
N THR A 65 3.81 24.69 10.54
CA THR A 65 4.29 25.94 9.92
C THR A 65 3.27 26.60 9.00
N PHE A 66 2.24 25.86 8.59
CA PHE A 66 1.18 26.30 7.67
C PHE A 66 -0.17 26.50 8.36
N LEU A 67 -0.47 25.70 9.39
CA LEU A 67 -1.77 25.63 10.02
C LEU A 67 -1.63 25.79 11.54
N THR A 68 -2.41 26.69 12.11
CA THR A 68 -2.43 26.96 13.56
C THR A 68 -3.27 25.94 14.34
N ASP A 69 -4.43 25.59 13.79
CA ASP A 69 -5.35 24.59 14.36
C ASP A 69 -5.67 23.54 13.33
N TYR A 70 -5.25 22.29 13.56
CA TYR A 70 -5.55 21.16 12.69
C TYR A 70 -5.49 19.86 13.48
N PHE A 71 -6.17 18.86 12.97
CA PHE A 71 -5.96 17.46 13.35
C PHE A 71 -5.90 16.59 12.10
N ILE A 72 -5.17 15.49 12.19
CA ILE A 72 -5.10 14.50 11.13
C ILE A 72 -5.61 13.18 11.69
N TYR A 73 -6.65 12.66 11.04
CA TYR A 73 -7.09 11.29 11.25
C TYR A 73 -6.65 10.46 10.06
N PHE A 74 -5.63 9.64 10.28
CA PHE A 74 -5.04 8.79 9.23
C PHE A 74 -4.86 7.38 9.78
N GLN A 75 -5.68 6.45 9.29
CA GLN A 75 -5.69 5.06 9.74
C GLN A 75 -5.66 4.11 8.53
N PRO A 76 -4.47 3.76 8.03
CA PRO A 76 -4.34 2.83 6.93
C PRO A 76 -4.94 1.45 7.25
N LYS A 77 -5.60 0.82 6.27
CA LYS A 77 -6.12 -0.54 6.36
C LYS A 77 -4.99 -1.58 6.45
N ASN A 78 -3.87 -1.33 5.79
CA ASN A 78 -2.71 -2.21 5.72
C ASN A 78 -1.46 -1.51 6.27
N ILE A 79 -0.30 -2.16 6.21
CA ILE A 79 1.00 -1.59 6.65
C ILE A 79 1.36 -0.34 5.82
N VAL A 80 0.92 -0.28 4.56
CA VAL A 80 1.04 0.84 3.64
C VAL A 80 -0.34 1.29 3.18
N SER A 81 -0.49 2.53 2.70
CA SER A 81 -1.77 3.14 2.35
C SER A 81 -1.86 3.60 0.90
N GLY A 82 -3.05 3.44 0.28
CA GLY A 82 -3.43 4.16 -0.92
C GLY A 82 -3.76 5.62 -0.62
N ASP A 83 -4.42 5.85 0.51
CA ASP A 83 -4.78 7.19 0.94
C ASP A 83 -3.54 7.99 1.33
N PHE A 84 -3.60 9.30 1.08
CA PHE A 84 -2.59 10.23 1.56
C PHE A 84 -3.17 11.61 1.80
N PHE A 85 -2.47 12.40 2.62
CA PHE A 85 -2.67 13.83 2.72
C PHE A 85 -1.40 14.55 2.28
N TRP A 86 -1.57 15.79 1.82
CA TRP A 86 -0.45 16.59 1.35
C TRP A 86 -0.72 18.06 1.62
N VAL A 87 0.33 18.80 1.99
CA VAL A 87 0.27 20.22 2.21
C VAL A 87 1.56 20.87 1.76
N THR A 88 1.45 22.04 1.13
CA THR A 88 2.61 22.84 0.73
C THR A 88 2.24 24.30 0.59
N ARG A 89 3.26 25.16 0.59
CA ARG A 89 3.13 26.54 0.17
C ARG A 89 3.38 26.65 -1.33
N LEU A 90 2.47 27.32 -2.04
CA LEU A 90 2.63 27.64 -3.46
C LEU A 90 3.65 28.78 -3.65
N ASN A 91 4.13 28.96 -4.90
CA ASN A 91 5.12 29.97 -5.23
C ASN A 91 4.63 31.42 -5.00
N ASP A 92 3.31 31.63 -4.99
CA ASP A 92 2.66 32.93 -4.72
C ASP A 92 2.35 33.15 -3.21
N GLY A 93 2.73 32.20 -2.35
CA GLY A 93 2.54 32.28 -0.91
C GLY A 93 1.27 31.63 -0.38
N ARG A 94 0.31 31.29 -1.23
CA ARG A 94 -0.89 30.52 -0.84
C ARG A 94 -0.53 29.13 -0.33
N ILE A 95 -1.43 28.50 0.40
CA ILE A 95 -1.26 27.14 0.92
C ILE A 95 -2.18 26.21 0.17
N ALA A 96 -1.64 25.13 -0.38
CA ALA A 96 -2.41 24.03 -0.96
C ALA A 96 -2.46 22.85 0.03
N ILE A 97 -3.68 22.34 0.24
CA ILE A 97 -3.96 21.20 1.15
C ILE A 97 -4.74 20.17 0.35
N ALA A 98 -4.28 18.94 0.31
CA ALA A 98 -4.94 17.85 -0.38
C ALA A 98 -5.14 16.64 0.54
N VAL A 99 -6.25 15.93 0.31
CA VAL A 99 -6.51 14.58 0.79
C VAL A 99 -6.92 13.73 -0.40
N ALA A 100 -6.38 12.53 -0.50
CA ALA A 100 -6.59 11.68 -1.66
C ALA A 100 -6.79 10.22 -1.25
N ASP A 101 -7.64 9.53 -1.99
CA ASP A 101 -7.88 8.09 -1.95
C ASP A 101 -7.47 7.51 -3.32
N CYS A 102 -6.44 6.67 -3.33
CA CYS A 102 -5.92 6.07 -4.55
C CYS A 102 -6.57 4.72 -4.83
N THR A 103 -6.70 4.39 -6.12
CA THR A 103 -7.13 3.06 -6.56
C THR A 103 -6.27 1.97 -5.95
N GLY A 104 -6.93 0.98 -5.34
CA GLY A 104 -6.29 -0.18 -4.75
C GLY A 104 -5.82 0.03 -3.30
N HIS A 105 -5.46 -1.05 -2.65
CA HIS A 105 -4.98 -1.04 -1.25
C HIS A 105 -3.69 -1.87 -1.12
N GLY A 106 -3.01 -1.74 0.02
CA GLY A 106 -1.72 -2.38 0.24
C GLY A 106 -0.64 -1.80 -0.69
N VAL A 107 0.21 -2.66 -1.24
CA VAL A 107 1.38 -2.23 -2.03
C VAL A 107 1.00 -1.45 -3.30
N PRO A 108 0.03 -1.89 -4.13
CA PRO A 108 -0.39 -1.10 -5.30
C PRO A 108 -0.85 0.31 -4.95
N GLY A 109 -1.75 0.46 -3.97
CA GLY A 109 -2.21 1.77 -3.51
C GLY A 109 -1.05 2.64 -2.98
N ALA A 110 -0.09 2.04 -2.28
CA ALA A 110 1.08 2.77 -1.80
C ALA A 110 1.95 3.34 -2.93
N PHE A 111 2.10 2.63 -4.04
CA PHE A 111 2.78 3.16 -5.22
C PHE A 111 2.01 4.32 -5.83
N MET A 112 0.68 4.22 -5.90
CA MET A 112 -0.17 5.31 -6.40
C MET A 112 -0.06 6.55 -5.52
N SER A 113 -0.07 6.42 -4.20
CA SER A 113 0.08 7.56 -3.28
C SER A 113 1.46 8.21 -3.40
N ILE A 114 2.55 7.43 -3.51
CA ILE A 114 3.90 7.96 -3.74
C ILE A 114 3.97 8.70 -5.08
N LEU A 115 3.40 8.13 -6.14
CA LEU A 115 3.30 8.77 -7.45
C LEU A 115 2.57 10.11 -7.35
N GLY A 116 1.36 10.13 -6.78
CA GLY A 116 0.55 11.35 -6.61
C GLY A 116 1.30 12.45 -5.87
N ILE A 117 1.92 12.12 -4.72
CA ILE A 117 2.71 13.08 -3.94
C ILE A 117 3.91 13.60 -4.74
N THR A 118 4.59 12.73 -5.49
CA THR A 118 5.76 13.11 -6.29
C THR A 118 5.36 14.06 -7.42
N LEU A 119 4.29 13.74 -8.13
CA LEU A 119 3.77 14.58 -9.22
C LEU A 119 3.26 15.94 -8.69
N LEU A 120 2.59 15.99 -7.54
CA LEU A 120 2.20 17.24 -6.89
C LEU A 120 3.42 18.12 -6.58
N LYS A 121 4.48 17.55 -6.02
CA LYS A 121 5.74 18.27 -5.76
C LYS A 121 6.37 18.79 -7.06
N GLU A 122 6.37 18.00 -8.11
CA GLU A 122 6.92 18.38 -9.41
C GLU A 122 6.13 19.55 -10.05
N ILE A 123 4.79 19.47 -10.02
CA ILE A 123 3.95 20.57 -10.53
C ILE A 123 4.27 21.86 -9.82
N ILE A 124 4.33 21.87 -8.49
CA ILE A 124 4.62 23.10 -7.72
C ILE A 124 6.04 23.63 -7.98
N ALA A 125 6.98 22.73 -8.18
CA ALA A 125 8.39 23.15 -8.42
C ALA A 125 8.61 23.78 -9.80
N TYR A 126 7.90 23.31 -10.81
CA TYR A 126 8.22 23.65 -12.22
C TYR A 126 7.08 24.30 -12.99
N GLN A 127 5.87 24.36 -12.45
CA GLN A 127 4.71 24.89 -13.14
C GLN A 127 4.04 25.98 -12.31
N GLN A 128 3.47 26.97 -12.99
CA GLN A 128 2.64 27.98 -12.33
C GLN A 128 1.27 27.36 -12.03
N VAL A 129 0.79 27.52 -10.80
CA VAL A 129 -0.51 27.05 -10.34
C VAL A 129 -1.39 28.24 -10.00
N ASN A 130 -2.47 28.43 -10.76
CA ASN A 130 -3.36 29.60 -10.58
C ASN A 130 -4.54 29.25 -9.67
N THR A 131 -5.12 28.08 -9.80
CA THR A 131 -6.30 27.63 -9.04
C THR A 131 -6.15 26.18 -8.59
N ALA A 132 -7.01 25.73 -7.68
CA ALA A 132 -7.10 24.32 -7.29
C ALA A 132 -7.46 23.44 -8.51
N GLY A 133 -8.37 23.88 -9.38
CA GLY A 133 -8.73 23.16 -10.60
C GLY A 133 -7.55 23.00 -11.56
N ASP A 134 -6.76 24.07 -11.77
CA ASP A 134 -5.54 24.02 -12.58
C ASP A 134 -4.53 22.99 -12.06
N LEU A 135 -4.35 22.90 -10.73
CA LEU A 135 -3.48 21.89 -10.12
C LEU A 135 -4.02 20.46 -10.35
N LEU A 136 -5.32 20.25 -10.20
CA LEU A 136 -5.94 18.94 -10.43
C LEU A 136 -5.85 18.52 -11.91
N ASP A 137 -6.06 19.43 -12.85
CA ASP A 137 -5.97 19.16 -14.29
C ASP A 137 -4.53 18.77 -14.68
N LYS A 138 -3.53 19.47 -14.16
CA LYS A 138 -2.12 19.13 -14.37
C LYS A 138 -1.77 17.78 -13.77
N LEU A 139 -2.19 17.52 -12.53
CA LEU A 139 -1.98 16.24 -11.87
C LEU A 139 -2.60 15.10 -12.69
N ARG A 140 -3.85 15.26 -13.15
CA ARG A 140 -4.51 14.26 -13.98
C ARG A 140 -3.73 13.96 -15.26
N GLN A 141 -3.27 14.98 -15.97
CA GLN A 141 -2.47 14.79 -17.19
C GLN A 141 -1.17 14.03 -16.90
N MET A 142 -0.48 14.38 -15.81
CA MET A 142 0.77 13.73 -15.43
C MET A 142 0.57 12.29 -14.97
N VAL A 143 -0.51 11.98 -14.25
CA VAL A 143 -0.86 10.59 -13.87
C VAL A 143 -1.13 9.75 -15.10
N ILE A 144 -1.96 10.23 -16.04
CA ILE A 144 -2.26 9.55 -17.32
C ILE A 144 -0.96 9.26 -18.09
N ALA A 145 -0.08 10.24 -18.19
CA ALA A 145 1.21 10.10 -18.88
C ALA A 145 2.15 9.12 -18.15
N ALA A 146 2.26 9.20 -16.83
CA ALA A 146 3.14 8.35 -16.03
C ALA A 146 2.72 6.87 -16.07
N LEU A 147 1.41 6.60 -16.13
CA LEU A 147 0.85 5.25 -16.20
C LEU A 147 0.64 4.75 -17.65
N ASN A 148 1.02 5.55 -18.66
CA ASN A 148 0.82 5.24 -20.09
C ASN A 148 -0.64 4.88 -20.41
N GLN A 149 -1.61 5.57 -19.80
CA GLN A 149 -3.03 5.32 -20.02
C GLN A 149 -3.45 5.93 -21.36
N SER A 150 -3.57 5.10 -22.39
CA SER A 150 -3.92 5.53 -23.75
C SER A 150 -5.42 5.59 -24.01
N GLY A 151 -6.24 5.18 -23.04
CA GLY A 151 -7.69 5.06 -23.15
C GLY A 151 -8.15 3.78 -23.87
N GLN A 152 -7.27 2.81 -24.03
CA GLN A 152 -7.64 1.50 -24.57
C GLN A 152 -8.30 0.63 -23.49
N VAL A 153 -9.14 -0.32 -23.92
CA VAL A 153 -9.90 -1.21 -23.02
C VAL A 153 -9.00 -2.06 -22.08
N GLN A 154 -7.73 -2.22 -22.44
CA GLN A 154 -6.73 -3.00 -21.69
C GLN A 154 -5.87 -2.14 -20.73
N ASP A 155 -6.03 -0.82 -20.74
CA ASP A 155 -5.28 0.06 -19.83
C ASP A 155 -5.76 -0.12 -18.38
N SER A 156 -4.83 0.01 -17.43
CA SER A 156 -5.23 0.14 -16.03
C SER A 156 -6.02 1.45 -15.87
N HIS A 157 -7.10 1.40 -15.08
CA HIS A 157 -7.87 2.59 -14.71
C HIS A 157 -7.43 3.11 -13.34
N ASP A 158 -6.15 2.94 -13.02
CA ASP A 158 -5.60 3.40 -11.76
C ASP A 158 -5.58 4.93 -11.72
N GLY A 159 -6.01 5.48 -10.60
CA GLY A 159 -6.15 6.92 -10.39
C GLY A 159 -6.26 7.25 -8.91
N MET A 160 -6.78 8.42 -8.63
CA MET A 160 -7.05 8.88 -7.27
C MET A 160 -8.24 9.84 -7.24
N ASP A 161 -9.07 9.70 -6.23
CA ASP A 161 -10.07 10.70 -5.86
C ASP A 161 -9.44 11.69 -4.90
N MET A 162 -9.56 12.99 -5.18
CA MET A 162 -8.84 14.01 -4.41
C MET A 162 -9.73 15.20 -4.05
N GLY A 163 -9.73 15.55 -2.77
CA GLY A 163 -10.16 16.86 -2.28
C GLY A 163 -8.97 17.80 -2.19
N LEU A 164 -9.06 18.98 -2.83
CA LEU A 164 -7.98 19.97 -2.85
C LEU A 164 -8.52 21.35 -2.46
N LEU A 165 -7.83 21.99 -1.52
CA LEU A 165 -8.05 23.38 -1.11
C LEU A 165 -6.80 24.20 -1.44
N VAL A 166 -7.03 25.43 -1.91
CA VAL A 166 -5.99 26.46 -2.02
C VAL A 166 -6.50 27.69 -1.26
N VAL A 167 -5.76 28.08 -0.22
CA VAL A 167 -6.15 29.16 0.71
C VAL A 167 -5.05 30.21 0.79
N ASP A 168 -5.43 31.46 1.02
CA ASP A 168 -4.49 32.54 1.29
C ASP A 168 -3.85 32.29 2.66
N ALA A 169 -2.53 32.50 2.74
CA ALA A 169 -1.84 32.51 4.02
C ALA A 169 -2.08 33.88 4.67
N THR A 170 -3.02 33.93 5.61
CA THR A 170 -3.25 35.12 6.47
C THR A 170 -2.27 35.16 7.63
#